data_98dc137da732378c3a95d1d7cf71741b
#
_entry.id   98dc137da732378c3a95d1d7cf71741b
#
_cell.length_a   1.000
_cell.length_b   1.000
_cell.length_c   1.000
_cell.angle_alpha   90.00
_cell.angle_beta   90.00
_cell.angle_gamma   90.00
#
_symmetry.space_group_name_H-M   'P 1'
#
loop_
_entity.id
_entity.type
_entity.pdbx_description
1 polymer ?
#
loop_
_entity_poly.entity_id
_entity_poly.type
_entity_poly.pdbx_seq_one_letter_code
_entity_poly.pdbx_strand_id
1 'polypeptide(L)'
;MDAGSARIAPKNGAAPEKDTQKAVERLQAKAKKVREFLENNKERIGTQGKAVKSNITDNESAKMPSSHGVIQGYNGIATVDEKHQVIVDAQAFGEGHEAQHVPEVLDSIERQFKLLDDELNIYDEIVLTADSGYNSEASAKTVLDRGIDAYFADSHFR
;
A
#
# COMPACT_ATOMS: atom_id res chain seq x y z
N MET A 1 37.27 19.46 55.96
CA MET A 1 37.08 18.43 54.93
C MET A 1 36.36 19.13 53.79
N ASP A 2 37.12 19.45 52.77
CA ASP A 2 36.76 20.31 51.66
C ASP A 2 36.21 19.46 50.51
N ALA A 3 34.92 19.60 50.19
CA ALA A 3 34.31 18.85 49.14
C ALA A 3 34.57 19.57 47.80
N GLY A 4 35.54 19.06 47.05
CA GLY A 4 35.91 19.56 45.76
C GLY A 4 34.77 19.48 44.73
N SER A 5 34.21 20.63 44.40
CA SER A 5 33.28 20.81 43.28
C SER A 5 34.06 20.71 41.96
N ALA A 6 33.88 19.59 41.29
CA ALA A 6 34.41 19.42 39.93
C ALA A 6 33.54 20.23 38.94
N ARG A 7 34.04 21.37 38.50
CA ARG A 7 33.48 22.12 37.37
C ARG A 7 33.69 21.32 36.09
N ILE A 8 32.61 20.79 35.51
CA ILE A 8 32.62 20.28 34.14
C ILE A 8 32.68 21.51 33.22
N ALA A 9 33.83 21.79 32.65
CA ALA A 9 33.95 22.79 31.59
C ALA A 9 33.23 22.34 30.33
N PRO A 10 32.46 23.18 29.65
CA PRO A 10 31.84 22.82 28.37
C PRO A 10 33.00 22.60 27.37
N LYS A 11 33.00 21.44 26.71
CA LYS A 11 33.88 21.19 25.57
C LYS A 11 33.40 22.07 24.41
N ASN A 12 33.89 23.29 24.34
CA ASN A 12 33.78 24.17 23.17
C ASN A 12 34.75 23.66 22.08
N GLY A 13 34.34 22.55 21.45
CA GLY A 13 34.81 22.23 20.11
C GLY A 13 33.73 22.80 19.17
N ALA A 14 33.89 24.05 18.75
CA ALA A 14 33.05 24.59 17.67
C ALA A 14 33.24 23.67 16.46
N ALA A 15 32.20 22.95 16.06
CA ALA A 15 32.16 22.28 14.77
C ALA A 15 32.50 23.33 13.71
N PRO A 16 33.29 23.02 12.69
CA PRO A 16 33.66 24.01 11.68
C PRO A 16 32.39 24.63 11.11
N GLU A 17 32.31 25.96 11.06
CA GLU A 17 31.12 26.74 10.61
C GLU A 17 30.49 26.19 9.32
N LYS A 18 31.32 25.69 8.40
CA LYS A 18 30.88 25.06 7.14
C LYS A 18 30.01 23.81 7.33
N ASP A 19 30.27 22.99 8.34
CA ASP A 19 29.49 21.76 8.57
C ASP A 19 28.14 22.10 9.23
N THR A 20 28.12 23.12 10.08
CA THR A 20 26.91 23.65 10.69
C THR A 20 26.00 24.28 9.62
N GLN A 21 26.58 25.04 8.69
CA GLN A 21 25.82 25.67 7.60
C GLN A 21 25.18 24.63 6.66
N LYS A 22 25.95 23.61 6.26
CA LYS A 22 25.43 22.46 5.48
C LYS A 22 24.31 21.71 6.22
N ALA A 23 24.42 21.54 7.53
CA ALA A 23 23.38 20.91 8.34
C ALA A 23 22.09 21.74 8.35
N VAL A 24 22.20 23.07 8.49
CA VAL A 24 21.05 23.99 8.44
C VAL A 24 20.38 23.93 7.06
N GLU A 25 21.14 24.02 5.98
CA GLU A 25 20.62 23.93 4.60
C GLU A 25 19.88 22.62 4.36
N ARG A 26 20.42 21.48 4.82
CA ARG A 26 19.78 20.17 4.76
C ARG A 26 18.44 20.13 5.53
N LEU A 27 18.41 20.72 6.72
CA LEU A 27 17.19 20.79 7.53
C LEU A 27 16.13 21.68 6.88
N GLN A 28 16.53 22.83 6.34
CA GLN A 28 15.65 23.73 5.60
C GLN A 28 15.05 23.06 4.35
N ALA A 29 15.89 22.37 3.58
CA ALA A 29 15.43 21.61 2.42
C ALA A 29 14.44 20.50 2.78
N LYS A 30 14.67 19.77 3.89
CA LYS A 30 13.73 18.79 4.40
C LYS A 30 12.43 19.44 4.87
N ALA A 31 12.50 20.53 5.62
CA ALA A 31 11.34 21.24 6.09
C ALA A 31 10.48 21.79 4.93
N LYS A 32 11.12 22.28 3.87
CA LYS A 32 10.44 22.72 2.65
C LYS A 32 9.67 21.56 2.00
N LYS A 33 10.31 20.41 1.79
CA LYS A 33 9.65 19.22 1.23
C LYS A 33 8.44 18.77 2.06
N VAL A 34 8.55 18.79 3.39
CA VAL A 34 7.42 18.44 4.27
C VAL A 34 6.27 19.42 4.12
N ARG A 35 6.53 20.73 4.06
CA ARG A 35 5.48 21.73 3.85
C ARG A 35 4.79 21.56 2.51
N GLU A 36 5.55 21.45 1.43
CA GLU A 36 5.01 21.20 0.07
C GLU A 36 4.17 19.93 0.03
N PHE A 37 4.62 18.89 0.71
CA PHE A 37 3.85 17.66 0.83
C PHE A 37 2.52 17.86 1.54
N LEU A 38 2.51 18.55 2.69
CA LEU A 38 1.29 18.81 3.47
C LEU A 38 0.30 19.76 2.77
N GLU A 39 0.80 20.67 1.94
CA GLU A 39 -0.03 21.59 1.15
C GLU A 39 -0.71 20.87 -0.03
N ASN A 40 -0.02 19.90 -0.64
CA ASN A 40 -0.48 19.25 -1.86
C ASN A 40 -1.19 17.91 -1.62
N ASN A 41 -1.08 17.31 -0.43
CA ASN A 41 -1.65 16.00 -0.15
C ASN A 41 -2.65 16.06 1.01
N LYS A 42 -3.80 15.43 0.80
CA LYS A 42 -4.78 15.21 1.85
C LYS A 42 -4.38 14.02 2.72
N GLU A 43 -4.87 13.99 3.95
CA GLU A 43 -4.72 12.85 4.83
C GLU A 43 -5.39 11.62 4.20
N ARG A 44 -4.66 10.50 4.13
CA ARG A 44 -5.20 9.24 3.65
C ARG A 44 -5.93 8.53 4.78
N ILE A 45 -7.14 8.13 4.50
CA ILE A 45 -7.96 7.35 5.45
C ILE A 45 -8.00 5.91 4.92
N GLY A 46 -7.57 4.98 5.73
CA GLY A 46 -7.64 3.55 5.40
C GLY A 46 -9.06 3.00 5.52
N THR A 47 -9.26 1.77 5.07
CA THR A 47 -10.56 1.09 5.05
C THR A 47 -11.25 0.97 6.42
N GLN A 48 -10.47 1.04 7.51
CA GLN A 48 -11.00 1.07 8.88
C GLN A 48 -11.32 2.47 9.40
N GLY A 49 -11.32 3.50 8.55
CA GLY A 49 -11.58 4.88 8.94
C GLY A 49 -10.46 5.54 9.76
N LYS A 50 -9.28 4.92 9.84
CA LYS A 50 -8.12 5.46 10.54
C LYS A 50 -7.15 6.10 9.58
N ALA A 51 -6.46 7.17 10.02
CA ALA A 51 -5.40 7.80 9.24
C ALA A 51 -4.25 6.83 8.97
N VAL A 52 -3.87 6.75 7.69
CA VAL A 52 -2.74 5.94 7.22
C VAL A 52 -1.48 6.80 7.16
N LYS A 53 -0.35 6.24 7.58
CA LYS A 53 0.93 6.96 7.53
C LYS A 53 1.33 7.24 6.09
N SER A 54 1.51 8.51 5.79
CA SER A 54 1.97 9.00 4.49
C SER A 54 3.47 8.83 4.29
N ASN A 55 3.88 8.65 3.03
CA ASN A 55 5.26 8.72 2.61
C ASN A 55 5.47 9.99 1.78
N ILE A 56 6.44 10.83 2.18
CA ILE A 56 6.72 12.09 1.50
C ILE A 56 7.21 11.91 0.07
N THR A 57 7.81 10.76 -0.24
CA THR A 57 8.32 10.46 -1.58
C THR A 57 7.23 9.90 -2.50
N ASP A 58 6.33 9.11 -1.92
CA ASP A 58 5.26 8.43 -2.65
C ASP A 58 4.08 8.20 -1.68
N ASN A 59 3.11 9.13 -1.73
CA ASN A 59 1.98 9.12 -0.80
C ASN A 59 0.98 7.99 -1.06
N GLU A 60 0.98 7.42 -2.25
CA GLU A 60 0.06 6.35 -2.63
C GLU A 60 0.54 4.98 -2.15
N SER A 61 1.84 4.82 -1.92
CA SER A 61 2.41 3.55 -1.47
C SER A 61 2.04 3.20 -0.03
N ALA A 62 2.05 1.91 0.30
CA ALA A 62 1.77 1.38 1.63
C ALA A 62 3.03 0.87 2.33
N LYS A 63 2.98 0.88 3.66
CA LYS A 63 3.94 0.14 4.50
C LYS A 63 3.43 -1.28 4.70
N MET A 64 4.18 -2.23 4.17
CA MET A 64 3.83 -3.65 4.23
C MET A 64 4.87 -4.43 5.03
N PRO A 65 4.45 -5.31 5.96
CA PRO A 65 5.36 -6.24 6.62
C PRO A 65 5.83 -7.30 5.62
N SER A 66 7.11 -7.64 5.68
CA SER A 66 7.70 -8.73 4.91
C SER A 66 8.59 -9.59 5.81
N SER A 67 9.04 -10.74 5.33
CA SER A 67 9.99 -11.61 6.04
C SER A 67 11.32 -10.92 6.35
N HIS A 68 11.66 -9.86 5.63
CA HIS A 68 12.88 -9.07 5.78
C HIS A 68 12.66 -7.71 6.46
N GLY A 69 11.50 -7.50 7.06
CA GLY A 69 11.15 -6.24 7.73
C GLY A 69 10.00 -5.50 7.04
N VAL A 70 9.93 -4.19 7.23
CA VAL A 70 8.88 -3.35 6.64
C VAL A 70 9.37 -2.77 5.33
N ILE A 71 8.63 -3.01 4.25
CA ILE A 71 8.86 -2.41 2.94
C ILE A 71 7.83 -1.33 2.65
N GLN A 72 8.19 -0.40 1.79
CA GLN A 72 7.29 0.59 1.22
C GLN A 72 7.05 0.21 -0.25
N GLY A 73 5.79 0.06 -0.65
CA GLY A 73 5.48 -0.39 -2.00
C GLY A 73 3.99 -0.53 -2.26
N TYR A 74 3.68 -1.29 -3.28
CA TYR A 74 2.33 -1.58 -3.74
C TYR A 74 2.06 -3.08 -3.67
N ASN A 75 0.80 -3.42 -3.46
CA ASN A 75 0.29 -4.77 -3.64
C ASN A 75 -0.15 -4.92 -5.10
N GLY A 76 0.55 -5.76 -5.86
CA GLY A 76 0.23 -6.05 -7.25
C GLY A 76 -0.71 -7.25 -7.34
N ILE A 77 -1.87 -7.06 -7.97
CA ILE A 77 -2.86 -8.12 -8.22
C ILE A 77 -2.96 -8.32 -9.72
N ALA A 78 -2.80 -9.55 -10.19
CA ALA A 78 -2.99 -9.93 -11.58
C ALA A 78 -4.01 -11.06 -11.68
N THR A 79 -4.96 -10.91 -12.59
CA THR A 79 -5.92 -11.94 -12.97
C THR A 79 -5.47 -12.57 -14.27
N VAL A 80 -5.41 -13.90 -14.32
CA VAL A 80 -4.87 -14.66 -15.42
C VAL A 80 -5.90 -15.66 -15.91
N ASP A 81 -6.09 -15.75 -17.23
CA ASP A 81 -6.86 -16.83 -17.86
C ASP A 81 -6.12 -18.16 -17.76
N GLU A 82 -6.78 -19.19 -17.24
CA GLU A 82 -6.19 -20.53 -17.04
C GLU A 82 -5.76 -21.16 -18.35
N LYS A 83 -6.60 -21.06 -19.38
CA LYS A 83 -6.43 -21.81 -20.63
C LYS A 83 -5.24 -21.30 -21.46
N HIS A 84 -5.10 -20.00 -21.57
CA HIS A 84 -4.08 -19.38 -22.44
C HIS A 84 -2.98 -18.67 -21.67
N GLN A 85 -3.08 -18.62 -20.32
CA GLN A 85 -2.12 -17.95 -19.43
C GLN A 85 -1.92 -16.47 -19.78
N VAL A 86 -3.00 -15.82 -20.21
CA VAL A 86 -3.01 -14.39 -20.55
C VAL A 86 -3.42 -13.60 -19.32
N ILE A 87 -2.71 -12.51 -19.04
CA ILE A 87 -3.11 -11.55 -18.00
C ILE A 87 -4.30 -10.76 -18.53
N VAL A 88 -5.46 -10.94 -17.93
CA VAL A 88 -6.71 -10.25 -18.30
C VAL A 88 -6.92 -8.94 -17.53
N ASP A 89 -6.32 -8.83 -16.33
CA ASP A 89 -6.28 -7.60 -15.55
C ASP A 89 -5.03 -7.55 -14.68
N ALA A 90 -4.47 -6.37 -14.49
CA ALA A 90 -3.36 -6.15 -13.58
C ALA A 90 -3.45 -4.76 -12.94
N GLN A 91 -3.45 -4.72 -11.61
CA GLN A 91 -3.58 -3.51 -10.83
C GLN A 91 -2.53 -3.45 -9.73
N ALA A 92 -2.22 -2.24 -9.26
CA ALA A 92 -1.32 -2.00 -8.15
C ALA A 92 -2.03 -1.13 -7.10
N PHE A 93 -2.13 -1.64 -5.87
CA PHE A 93 -2.82 -0.99 -4.77
C PHE A 93 -1.84 -0.53 -3.70
N GLY A 94 -1.98 0.71 -3.25
CA GLY A 94 -1.22 1.27 -2.14
C GLY A 94 -1.76 0.84 -0.77
N GLU A 95 -2.32 -0.35 -0.67
CA GLU A 95 -2.87 -0.94 0.53
C GLU A 95 -2.41 -2.40 0.68
N GLY A 96 -2.25 -2.85 1.92
CA GLY A 96 -1.58 -4.13 2.18
C GLY A 96 -2.48 -5.37 2.23
N HIS A 97 -3.82 -5.22 2.16
CA HIS A 97 -4.76 -6.33 2.31
C HIS A 97 -5.44 -6.68 0.99
N GLU A 98 -5.09 -7.83 0.44
CA GLU A 98 -5.56 -8.32 -0.87
C GLU A 98 -7.08 -8.54 -0.92
N ALA A 99 -7.66 -9.09 0.14
CA ALA A 99 -9.09 -9.40 0.21
C ALA A 99 -10.02 -8.19 -0.01
N GLN A 100 -9.54 -6.98 0.20
CA GLN A 100 -10.35 -5.76 0.03
C GLN A 100 -10.49 -5.34 -1.43
N HIS A 101 -9.62 -5.83 -2.30
CA HIS A 101 -9.53 -5.39 -3.69
C HIS A 101 -10.31 -6.27 -4.68
N VAL A 102 -10.92 -7.37 -4.21
CA VAL A 102 -11.74 -8.26 -5.06
C VAL A 102 -12.83 -7.48 -5.82
N PRO A 103 -13.61 -6.58 -5.20
CA PRO A 103 -14.61 -5.81 -5.93
C PRO A 103 -14.01 -4.95 -7.04
N GLU A 104 -12.89 -4.25 -6.75
CA GLU A 104 -12.25 -3.32 -7.69
C GLU A 104 -11.61 -4.06 -8.86
N VAL A 105 -11.02 -5.23 -8.62
CA VAL A 105 -10.47 -6.11 -9.66
C VAL A 105 -11.58 -6.60 -10.58
N LEU A 106 -12.69 -7.09 -10.02
CA LEU A 106 -13.83 -7.54 -10.81
C LEU A 106 -14.47 -6.41 -11.62
N ASP A 107 -14.61 -5.21 -11.05
CA ASP A 107 -15.09 -4.02 -11.76
C ASP A 107 -14.17 -3.63 -12.92
N SER A 108 -12.87 -3.79 -12.75
CA SER A 108 -11.91 -3.51 -13.82
C SER A 108 -12.03 -4.50 -14.96
N ILE A 109 -12.11 -5.80 -14.64
CA ILE A 109 -12.30 -6.86 -15.63
C ILE A 109 -13.60 -6.62 -16.42
N GLU A 110 -14.68 -6.37 -15.73
CA GLU A 110 -16.00 -6.10 -16.35
C GLU A 110 -15.94 -4.91 -17.33
N ARG A 111 -15.32 -3.82 -16.91
CA ARG A 111 -15.14 -2.64 -17.77
C ARG A 111 -14.33 -2.93 -19.02
N GLN A 112 -13.27 -3.73 -18.92
CA GLN A 112 -12.43 -4.09 -20.06
C GLN A 112 -13.19 -4.96 -21.08
N PHE A 113 -13.93 -5.95 -20.58
CA PHE A 113 -14.70 -6.84 -21.46
C PHE A 113 -15.89 -6.12 -22.11
N LYS A 114 -16.56 -5.20 -21.40
CA LYS A 114 -17.63 -4.35 -21.97
C LYS A 114 -17.15 -3.44 -23.09
N LEU A 115 -15.85 -3.11 -23.16
CA LEU A 115 -15.29 -2.40 -24.32
C LEU A 115 -15.22 -3.27 -25.57
N LEU A 116 -15.24 -4.59 -25.42
CA LEU A 116 -15.23 -5.55 -26.52
C LEU A 116 -16.64 -5.90 -26.97
N ASP A 117 -17.52 -6.12 -26.02
CA ASP A 117 -18.92 -6.45 -26.22
C ASP A 117 -19.73 -5.99 -25.00
N ASP A 118 -20.62 -5.01 -25.19
CA ASP A 118 -21.41 -4.40 -24.11
C ASP A 118 -22.51 -5.35 -23.57
N GLU A 119 -22.91 -6.35 -24.36
CA GLU A 119 -23.90 -7.36 -23.96
C GLU A 119 -23.27 -8.58 -23.29
N LEU A 120 -21.95 -8.67 -23.25
CA LEU A 120 -21.24 -9.81 -22.70
C LEU A 120 -21.38 -9.87 -21.17
N ASN A 121 -22.02 -10.94 -20.67
CA ASN A 121 -21.91 -11.31 -19.25
C ASN A 121 -20.67 -12.18 -19.06
N ILE A 122 -19.59 -11.60 -18.61
CA ILE A 122 -18.31 -12.30 -18.42
C ILE A 122 -18.37 -13.39 -17.33
N TYR A 123 -19.37 -13.36 -16.48
CA TYR A 123 -19.50 -14.29 -15.36
C TYR A 123 -20.29 -15.55 -15.71
N ASP A 124 -20.93 -15.57 -16.87
CA ASP A 124 -21.53 -16.78 -17.39
C ASP A 124 -20.43 -17.78 -17.78
N GLU A 125 -20.43 -18.95 -17.21
CA GLU A 125 -19.50 -20.05 -17.53
C GLU A 125 -18.03 -19.87 -17.03
N ILE A 126 -17.72 -18.84 -16.23
CA ILE A 126 -16.39 -18.74 -15.63
C ILE A 126 -16.37 -19.25 -14.19
N VAL A 127 -15.19 -19.73 -13.78
CA VAL A 127 -14.86 -20.06 -12.39
C VAL A 127 -13.71 -19.18 -11.95
N LEU A 128 -13.93 -18.43 -10.86
CA LEU A 128 -12.89 -17.62 -10.25
C LEU A 128 -12.15 -18.42 -9.17
N THR A 129 -10.84 -18.49 -9.24
CA THR A 129 -10.02 -19.09 -8.20
C THR A 129 -9.03 -18.07 -7.63
N ALA A 130 -8.86 -18.05 -6.31
CA ALA A 130 -7.89 -17.19 -5.66
C ALA A 130 -7.30 -17.86 -4.42
N ASP A 131 -6.14 -17.37 -3.99
CA ASP A 131 -5.46 -17.89 -2.81
C ASP A 131 -6.14 -17.46 -1.49
N SER A 132 -5.58 -17.92 -0.36
CA SER A 132 -6.14 -17.66 0.96
C SER A 132 -6.07 -16.18 1.39
N GLY A 133 -5.23 -15.36 0.75
CA GLY A 133 -5.14 -13.92 1.00
C GLY A 133 -6.41 -13.19 0.60
N TYR A 134 -7.16 -13.74 -0.36
CA TYR A 134 -8.44 -13.19 -0.83
C TYR A 134 -9.65 -13.72 -0.07
N ASN A 135 -9.49 -14.73 0.80
CA ASN A 135 -10.60 -15.34 1.53
C ASN A 135 -11.09 -14.39 2.66
N SER A 136 -12.23 -13.76 2.43
CA SER A 136 -12.93 -12.93 3.40
C SER A 136 -14.43 -12.98 3.20
N GLU A 137 -15.18 -12.64 4.23
CA GLU A 137 -16.64 -12.52 4.13
C GLU A 137 -17.06 -11.49 3.06
N ALA A 138 -16.33 -10.38 2.95
CA ALA A 138 -16.58 -9.35 1.95
C ALA A 138 -16.34 -9.87 0.53
N SER A 139 -15.26 -10.63 0.31
CA SER A 139 -14.97 -11.27 -0.99
C SER A 139 -16.04 -12.29 -1.36
N ALA A 140 -16.40 -13.17 -0.42
CA ALA A 140 -17.45 -14.17 -0.62
C ALA A 140 -18.79 -13.51 -0.98
N LYS A 141 -19.17 -12.45 -0.26
CA LYS A 141 -20.38 -11.69 -0.57
C LYS A 141 -20.31 -11.07 -1.97
N THR A 142 -19.19 -10.48 -2.33
CA THR A 142 -19.01 -9.83 -3.65
C THR A 142 -19.24 -10.81 -4.80
N VAL A 143 -18.64 -12.00 -4.72
CA VAL A 143 -18.79 -13.01 -5.79
C VAL A 143 -20.20 -13.61 -5.84
N LEU A 144 -20.83 -13.83 -4.68
CA LEU A 144 -22.21 -14.29 -4.59
C LEU A 144 -23.21 -13.28 -5.16
N ASP A 145 -23.07 -12.00 -4.80
CA ASP A 145 -23.94 -10.93 -5.28
C ASP A 145 -23.85 -10.74 -6.81
N ARG A 146 -22.71 -11.13 -7.42
CA ARG A 146 -22.49 -11.08 -8.88
C ARG A 146 -22.83 -12.40 -9.59
N GLY A 147 -23.19 -13.45 -8.86
CA GLY A 147 -23.47 -14.78 -9.42
C GLY A 147 -22.23 -15.52 -9.95
N ILE A 148 -21.05 -15.19 -9.44
CA ILE A 148 -19.79 -15.80 -9.87
C ILE A 148 -19.60 -17.12 -9.12
N ASP A 149 -19.28 -18.21 -9.85
CA ASP A 149 -18.78 -19.44 -9.24
C ASP A 149 -17.32 -19.21 -8.82
N ALA A 150 -17.05 -19.22 -7.51
CA ALA A 150 -15.74 -18.82 -6.99
C ALA A 150 -15.22 -19.75 -5.89
N TYR A 151 -13.92 -20.00 -5.93
CA TYR A 151 -13.19 -20.83 -4.96
C TYR A 151 -12.03 -20.02 -4.37
N PHE A 152 -12.12 -19.72 -3.08
CA PHE A 152 -11.04 -19.13 -2.29
C PHE A 152 -10.40 -20.21 -1.43
N ALA A 153 -9.07 -20.31 -1.46
CA ALA A 153 -8.38 -21.26 -0.59
C ALA A 153 -8.62 -20.92 0.89
N ASP A 154 -8.85 -21.94 1.72
CA ASP A 154 -8.94 -21.75 3.17
C ASP A 154 -7.51 -21.67 3.76
N SER A 155 -7.25 -20.64 4.57
CA SER A 155 -5.97 -20.45 5.27
C SER A 155 -5.67 -21.55 6.29
N HIS A 156 -6.69 -22.30 6.72
CA HIS A 156 -6.56 -23.40 7.68
C HIS A 156 -6.46 -24.77 7.02
N PHE A 157 -6.63 -24.85 5.71
CA PHE A 157 -6.50 -26.10 4.96
C PHE A 157 -4.99 -26.39 4.74
N ARG A 158 -4.45 -27.27 5.55
CA ARG A 158 -3.10 -27.84 5.41
C ARG A 158 -3.13 -29.35 5.31
#